data_dcdaea43adadffcba66d39eb2e5fb88a
#
_entry.id   dcdaea43adadffcba66d39eb2e5fb88a
#
_cell.length_a   1.000
_cell.length_b   1.000
_cell.length_c   1.000
_cell.angle_alpha   90.00
_cell.angle_beta   90.00
_cell.angle_gamma   90.00
#
_symmetry.space_group_name_H-M   'P 1'
#
loop_
_entity.id
_entity.type
_entity.pdbx_description
1 polymer ?
#
loop_
_entity_poly.entity_id
_entity_poly.type
_entity_poly.pdbx_seq_one_letter_code
_entity_poly.pdbx_strand_id
1 'polypeptide(L)'
;LGIKMAVPFYQVQELIQQHDVAVFSSNYALYAEMSRRFNNTIQQFVSAKDIEIYSIDETFIELNSYSQTDLNELAQEIKATLWQWLALPVCVGIGHSKTEAKLANHIAKKNSYFNGVCNLLHMDLCSKEALFQHIDVAEVWGVGRKLAKKLHALKIHSVFDLAISDPEQMQRKFSILMKKTILEL
;
A
#
# COMPACT_ATOMS: atom_id res chain seq x y z
N LEU A 1 -10.78 -21.62 0.41
CA LEU A 1 -12.24 -21.61 0.30
C LEU A 1 -12.77 -20.50 -0.62
N GLY A 2 -11.94 -19.58 -1.07
CA GLY A 2 -12.32 -18.49 -1.96
C GLY A 2 -13.13 -17.36 -1.31
N ILE A 3 -13.20 -17.30 0.02
CA ILE A 3 -13.84 -16.20 0.74
C ILE A 3 -13.00 -14.93 0.55
N LYS A 4 -13.61 -13.91 -0.08
CA LYS A 4 -12.93 -12.63 -0.33
C LYS A 4 -13.01 -11.73 0.90
N MET A 5 -12.02 -10.84 1.03
CA MET A 5 -12.04 -9.80 2.07
C MET A 5 -13.32 -8.95 1.98
N ALA A 6 -13.88 -8.59 3.15
CA ALA A 6 -15.09 -7.79 3.30
C ALA A 6 -16.38 -8.38 2.68
N VAL A 7 -16.43 -9.69 2.44
CA VAL A 7 -17.67 -10.36 2.08
C VAL A 7 -18.60 -10.36 3.29
N PRO A 8 -19.89 -9.95 3.15
CA PRO A 8 -20.87 -10.06 4.22
C PRO A 8 -21.04 -11.51 4.70
N PHE A 9 -21.10 -11.70 6.02
CA PHE A 9 -21.20 -13.04 6.64
C PHE A 9 -22.32 -13.91 6.05
N TYR A 10 -23.50 -13.33 5.83
CA TYR A 10 -24.67 -14.06 5.30
C TYR A 10 -24.44 -14.65 3.90
N GLN A 11 -23.53 -14.09 3.10
CA GLN A 11 -23.21 -14.62 1.77
C GLN A 11 -22.28 -15.83 1.78
N VAL A 12 -21.61 -16.09 2.90
CA VAL A 12 -20.65 -17.19 3.05
C VAL A 12 -21.04 -18.18 4.14
N GLN A 13 -22.24 -18.01 4.73
CA GLN A 13 -22.72 -18.82 5.85
C GLN A 13 -22.78 -20.31 5.54
N GLU A 14 -23.28 -20.67 4.36
CA GLU A 14 -23.34 -22.07 3.92
C GLU A 14 -21.94 -22.68 3.77
N LEU A 15 -21.00 -21.93 3.17
CA LEU A 15 -19.62 -22.37 3.00
C LEU A 15 -18.91 -22.55 4.36
N ILE A 16 -19.18 -21.66 5.30
CA ILE A 16 -18.67 -21.72 6.68
C ILE A 16 -19.17 -23.01 7.36
N GLN A 17 -20.46 -23.32 7.24
CA GLN A 17 -21.05 -24.53 7.83
C GLN A 17 -20.52 -25.81 7.17
N GLN A 18 -20.42 -25.85 5.83
CA GLN A 18 -19.92 -27.00 5.09
C GLN A 18 -18.48 -27.36 5.42
N HIS A 19 -17.65 -26.37 5.76
CA HIS A 19 -16.22 -26.55 6.01
C HIS A 19 -15.82 -26.37 7.48
N ASP A 20 -16.79 -26.31 8.39
CA ASP A 20 -16.56 -26.12 9.84
C ASP A 20 -15.61 -24.96 10.16
N VAL A 21 -15.83 -23.81 9.51
CA VAL A 21 -14.95 -22.64 9.68
C VAL A 21 -15.28 -21.92 10.98
N ALA A 22 -14.29 -21.79 11.87
CA ALA A 22 -14.44 -21.03 13.11
C ALA A 22 -14.66 -19.53 12.81
N VAL A 23 -15.67 -18.94 13.41
CA VAL A 23 -16.05 -17.54 13.25
C VAL A 23 -15.93 -16.79 14.57
N PHE A 24 -15.19 -15.68 14.57
CA PHE A 24 -14.95 -14.86 15.76
C PHE A 24 -15.34 -13.40 15.49
N SER A 25 -15.80 -12.72 16.53
CA SER A 25 -15.95 -11.26 16.50
C SER A 25 -14.59 -10.58 16.46
N SER A 26 -14.51 -9.44 15.77
CA SER A 26 -13.30 -8.62 15.74
C SER A 26 -12.93 -8.12 17.14
N ASN A 27 -11.69 -8.36 17.56
CA ASN A 27 -11.16 -7.87 18.84
C ASN A 27 -10.43 -6.54 18.64
N TYR A 28 -11.18 -5.43 18.63
CA TYR A 28 -10.63 -4.10 18.41
C TYR A 28 -9.59 -3.69 19.48
N ALA A 29 -9.75 -4.12 20.73
CA ALA A 29 -8.77 -3.84 21.77
C ALA A 29 -7.43 -4.51 21.50
N LEU A 30 -7.44 -5.78 21.06
CA LEU A 30 -6.24 -6.47 20.63
C LEU A 30 -5.59 -5.80 19.41
N TYR A 31 -6.38 -5.43 18.42
CA TYR A 31 -5.85 -4.78 17.20
C TYR A 31 -5.22 -3.43 17.53
N ALA A 32 -5.84 -2.62 18.40
CA ALA A 32 -5.29 -1.35 18.86
C ALA A 32 -3.96 -1.55 19.60
N GLU A 33 -3.87 -2.55 20.48
CA GLU A 33 -2.64 -2.87 21.20
C GLU A 33 -1.54 -3.35 20.25
N MET A 34 -1.85 -4.20 19.26
CA MET A 34 -0.88 -4.65 18.26
C MET A 34 -0.42 -3.49 17.36
N SER A 35 -1.33 -2.59 16.98
CA SER A 35 -0.98 -1.36 16.24
C SER A 35 -0.04 -0.46 17.05
N ARG A 36 -0.30 -0.29 18.35
CA ARG A 36 0.59 0.46 19.25
C ARG A 36 1.99 -0.16 19.32
N ARG A 37 2.09 -1.49 19.48
CA ARG A 37 3.37 -2.22 19.48
C ARG A 37 4.09 -2.09 18.15
N PHE A 38 3.38 -2.23 17.04
CA PHE A 38 3.88 -2.03 15.68
C PHE A 38 4.55 -0.65 15.54
N ASN A 39 3.85 0.43 15.88
CA ASN A 39 4.38 1.79 15.76
C ASN A 39 5.54 2.04 16.74
N ASN A 40 5.49 1.52 17.97
CA ASN A 40 6.58 1.63 18.94
C ASN A 40 7.84 0.89 18.46
N THR A 41 7.69 -0.23 17.75
CA THR A 41 8.83 -0.95 17.16
C THR A 41 9.47 -0.13 16.04
N ILE A 42 8.66 0.51 15.17
CA ILE A 42 9.18 1.39 14.11
C ILE A 42 9.98 2.57 14.70
N GLN A 43 9.57 3.11 15.85
CA GLN A 43 10.29 4.19 16.55
C GLN A 43 11.70 3.82 17.05
N GLN A 44 12.09 2.55 17.00
CA GLN A 44 13.48 2.15 17.28
C GLN A 44 14.43 2.46 16.12
N PHE A 45 13.89 2.67 14.91
CA PHE A 45 14.65 2.89 13.67
C PHE A 45 14.61 4.34 13.20
N VAL A 46 13.51 5.04 13.49
CA VAL A 46 13.27 6.40 12.99
C VAL A 46 12.69 7.28 14.09
N SER A 47 12.88 8.58 13.95
CA SER A 47 12.34 9.54 14.91
C SER A 47 10.81 9.56 14.91
N ALA A 48 10.20 9.67 16.07
CA ALA A 48 8.74 9.75 16.22
C ALA A 48 8.11 10.89 15.42
N LYS A 49 8.83 12.00 15.21
CA LYS A 49 8.36 13.14 14.40
C LYS A 49 8.23 12.83 12.91
N ASP A 50 8.95 11.82 12.44
CA ASP A 50 8.99 11.41 11.03
C ASP A 50 7.96 10.28 10.75
N ILE A 51 7.16 9.90 11.76
CA ILE A 51 6.13 8.86 11.69
C ILE A 51 4.75 9.49 11.60
N GLU A 52 3.98 9.09 10.59
CA GLU A 52 2.56 9.40 10.45
C GLU A 52 1.75 8.12 10.49
N ILE A 53 1.03 7.88 11.58
CA ILE A 53 0.10 6.75 11.71
C ILE A 53 -1.12 7.04 10.83
N TYR A 54 -1.25 6.29 9.73
CA TYR A 54 -2.33 6.49 8.78
C TYR A 54 -3.58 5.67 9.13
N SER A 55 -3.38 4.41 9.53
CA SER A 55 -4.45 3.52 9.96
C SER A 55 -3.98 2.58 11.06
N ILE A 56 -4.82 1.62 11.45
CA ILE A 56 -4.48 0.61 12.46
C ILE A 56 -3.33 -0.31 12.05
N ASP A 57 -3.10 -0.45 10.75
CA ASP A 57 -2.15 -1.39 10.14
C ASP A 57 -1.22 -0.74 9.11
N GLU A 58 -1.28 0.59 8.96
CA GLU A 58 -0.47 1.33 7.99
C GLU A 58 0.14 2.59 8.62
N THR A 59 1.42 2.80 8.34
CA THR A 59 2.19 3.95 8.84
C THR A 59 3.09 4.46 7.72
N PHE A 60 3.12 5.77 7.53
CA PHE A 60 4.11 6.43 6.69
C PHE A 60 5.30 6.89 7.52
N ILE A 61 6.48 6.85 6.91
CA ILE A 61 7.73 7.34 7.48
C ILE A 61 8.33 8.34 6.49
N GLU A 62 8.65 9.54 6.96
CA GLU A 62 9.39 10.52 6.19
C GLU A 62 10.89 10.24 6.29
N LEU A 63 11.54 9.99 5.15
CA LEU A 63 12.95 9.56 5.10
C LEU A 63 13.92 10.64 4.60
N ASN A 64 13.48 11.89 4.44
CA ASN A 64 14.34 12.97 3.94
C ASN A 64 15.59 13.23 4.81
N SER A 65 15.49 13.01 6.11
CA SER A 65 16.59 13.15 7.07
C SER A 65 17.57 11.97 7.09
N TYR A 66 17.30 10.92 6.30
CA TYR A 66 18.03 9.64 6.31
C TYR A 66 18.85 9.44 5.03
N SER A 67 19.35 10.51 4.42
CA SER A 67 20.05 10.50 3.12
C SER A 67 21.32 9.65 3.09
N GLN A 68 21.94 9.38 4.23
CA GLN A 68 23.14 8.55 4.36
C GLN A 68 22.80 7.07 4.66
N THR A 69 21.53 6.74 4.84
CA THR A 69 21.08 5.40 5.18
C THR A 69 20.72 4.63 3.91
N ASP A 70 21.15 3.38 3.82
CA ASP A 70 20.59 2.47 2.80
C ASP A 70 19.12 2.17 3.14
N LEU A 71 18.22 2.75 2.36
CA LEU A 71 16.79 2.64 2.60
C LEU A 71 16.27 1.21 2.40
N ASN A 72 16.92 0.41 1.54
CA ASN A 72 16.56 -1.00 1.39
C ASN A 72 16.95 -1.79 2.63
N GLU A 73 18.15 -1.56 3.15
CA GLU A 73 18.63 -2.21 4.38
C GLU A 73 17.73 -1.84 5.55
N LEU A 74 17.44 -0.55 5.76
CA LEU A 74 16.52 -0.08 6.80
C LEU A 74 15.14 -0.73 6.68
N ALA A 75 14.57 -0.82 5.50
CA ALA A 75 13.26 -1.42 5.28
C ALA A 75 13.25 -2.93 5.57
N GLN A 76 14.31 -3.65 5.20
CA GLN A 76 14.46 -5.08 5.52
C GLN A 76 14.64 -5.28 7.03
N GLU A 77 15.40 -4.44 7.70
CA GLU A 77 15.62 -4.51 9.14
C GLU A 77 14.31 -4.25 9.91
N ILE A 78 13.55 -3.21 9.55
CA ILE A 78 12.21 -2.94 10.12
C ILE A 78 11.30 -4.15 9.93
N LYS A 79 11.23 -4.69 8.71
CA LYS A 79 10.41 -5.87 8.39
C LYS A 79 10.81 -7.10 9.23
N ALA A 80 12.10 -7.39 9.31
CA ALA A 80 12.63 -8.52 10.08
C ALA A 80 12.35 -8.38 11.58
N THR A 81 12.52 -7.18 12.13
CA THR A 81 12.27 -6.91 13.56
C THR A 81 10.78 -7.01 13.90
N LEU A 82 9.90 -6.49 13.06
CA LEU A 82 8.44 -6.62 13.25
C LEU A 82 8.00 -8.09 13.22
N TRP A 83 8.60 -8.89 12.34
CA TRP A 83 8.37 -10.32 12.32
C TRP A 83 8.91 -11.02 13.59
N GLN A 84 10.15 -10.73 13.95
CA GLN A 84 10.81 -11.37 15.09
C GLN A 84 10.13 -11.03 16.43
N TRP A 85 9.75 -9.77 16.64
CA TRP A 85 9.23 -9.32 17.92
C TRP A 85 7.73 -9.48 18.07
N LEU A 86 7.00 -9.35 16.97
CA LEU A 86 5.53 -9.28 17.00
C LEU A 86 4.85 -10.35 16.15
N ALA A 87 5.61 -11.17 15.41
CA ALA A 87 5.10 -12.10 14.41
C ALA A 87 4.16 -11.43 13.37
N LEU A 88 4.41 -10.15 13.07
CA LEU A 88 3.65 -9.41 12.08
C LEU A 88 4.33 -9.47 10.71
N PRO A 89 3.72 -10.14 9.70
CA PRO A 89 4.22 -10.12 8.33
C PRO A 89 3.84 -8.79 7.68
N VAL A 90 4.83 -7.94 7.43
CA VAL A 90 4.63 -6.65 6.79
C VAL A 90 5.30 -6.56 5.42
N CYS A 91 4.81 -5.64 4.59
CA CYS A 91 5.51 -5.19 3.39
C CYS A 91 5.87 -3.71 3.53
N VAL A 92 6.99 -3.31 2.92
CA VAL A 92 7.47 -1.92 2.92
C VAL A 92 7.58 -1.44 1.49
N GLY A 93 6.98 -0.29 1.21
CA GLY A 93 7.09 0.41 -0.07
C GLY A 93 7.80 1.74 0.11
N ILE A 94 8.77 2.04 -0.75
CA ILE A 94 9.55 3.28 -0.73
C ILE A 94 9.32 4.03 -2.05
N GLY A 95 9.00 5.33 -1.95
CA GLY A 95 8.74 6.20 -3.09
C GLY A 95 8.95 7.67 -2.73
N HIS A 96 8.92 8.55 -3.74
CA HIS A 96 9.08 10.00 -3.57
C HIS A 96 7.86 10.67 -2.90
N SER A 97 6.73 10.01 -2.93
CA SER A 97 5.46 10.49 -2.39
C SER A 97 4.74 9.39 -1.60
N LYS A 98 3.72 9.76 -0.82
CA LYS A 98 2.86 8.77 -0.14
C LYS A 98 2.11 7.89 -1.14
N THR A 99 1.66 8.45 -2.26
CA THR A 99 0.98 7.71 -3.34
C THR A 99 1.92 6.68 -3.94
N GLU A 100 3.14 7.08 -4.28
CA GLU A 100 4.15 6.19 -4.83
C GLU A 100 4.59 5.12 -3.80
N ALA A 101 4.77 5.48 -2.53
CA ALA A 101 5.11 4.55 -1.46
C ALA A 101 4.02 3.48 -1.25
N LYS A 102 2.74 3.86 -1.30
CA LYS A 102 1.62 2.88 -1.25
C LYS A 102 1.60 1.98 -2.47
N LEU A 103 1.89 2.49 -3.65
CA LEU A 103 2.01 1.68 -4.87
C LEU A 103 3.19 0.70 -4.78
N ALA A 104 4.35 1.16 -4.28
CA ALA A 104 5.50 0.30 -4.00
C ALA A 104 5.16 -0.82 -2.99
N ASN A 105 4.40 -0.49 -1.94
CA ASN A 105 3.91 -1.48 -0.97
C ASN A 105 2.98 -2.52 -1.63
N HIS A 106 2.06 -2.07 -2.51
CA HIS A 106 1.22 -2.97 -3.29
C HIS A 106 2.07 -3.92 -4.16
N ILE A 107 3.10 -3.40 -4.84
CA ILE A 107 4.03 -4.20 -5.67
C ILE A 107 4.76 -5.22 -4.78
N ALA A 108 5.32 -4.80 -3.65
CA ALA A 108 6.01 -5.68 -2.72
C ALA A 108 5.12 -6.82 -2.18
N LYS A 109 3.83 -6.56 -2.01
CA LYS A 109 2.84 -7.52 -1.51
C LYS A 109 2.40 -8.52 -2.59
N LYS A 110 2.38 -8.12 -3.86
CA LYS A 110 1.88 -8.93 -4.98
C LYS A 110 2.98 -9.68 -5.74
N ASN A 111 4.21 -9.24 -5.65
CA ASN A 111 5.32 -9.81 -6.38
C ASN A 111 6.41 -10.31 -5.42
N SER A 112 6.55 -11.63 -5.32
CA SER A 112 7.51 -12.29 -4.45
C SER A 112 8.98 -11.96 -4.76
N TYR A 113 9.29 -11.48 -5.97
CA TYR A 113 10.62 -11.01 -6.36
C TYR A 113 11.16 -9.95 -5.38
N PHE A 114 10.30 -9.08 -4.88
CA PHE A 114 10.68 -8.00 -3.98
C PHE A 114 10.86 -8.46 -2.52
N ASN A 115 10.56 -9.71 -2.18
CA ASN A 115 10.66 -10.22 -0.83
C ASN A 115 10.03 -9.28 0.24
N GLY A 116 8.90 -8.68 -0.11
CA GLY A 116 8.14 -7.78 0.76
C GLY A 116 8.72 -6.36 0.95
N VAL A 117 9.77 -5.98 0.20
CA VAL A 117 10.29 -4.60 0.19
C VAL A 117 10.46 -4.14 -1.26
N CYS A 118 9.76 -3.08 -1.66
CA CYS A 118 9.90 -2.48 -2.99
C CYS A 118 10.35 -1.02 -2.85
N ASN A 119 11.47 -0.70 -3.46
CA ASN A 119 12.03 0.65 -3.50
C ASN A 119 11.99 1.18 -4.93
N LEU A 120 11.05 2.07 -5.22
CA LEU A 120 10.91 2.69 -6.54
C LEU A 120 11.93 3.80 -6.81
N LEU A 121 12.62 4.31 -5.77
CA LEU A 121 13.64 5.36 -5.93
C LEU A 121 14.88 4.85 -6.65
N HIS A 122 15.24 3.57 -6.45
CA HIS A 122 16.42 2.95 -7.02
C HIS A 122 16.12 2.16 -8.31
N MET A 123 14.87 2.19 -8.77
CA MET A 123 14.48 1.51 -9.99
C MET A 123 14.71 2.41 -11.20
N ASP A 124 15.29 1.86 -12.27
CA ASP A 124 15.40 2.58 -13.51
C ASP A 124 14.02 2.86 -14.13
N LEU A 125 13.94 3.90 -14.93
CA LEU A 125 12.68 4.37 -15.49
C LEU A 125 11.96 3.29 -16.32
N CYS A 126 12.68 2.54 -17.15
CA CYS A 126 12.10 1.49 -18.00
C CYS A 126 11.46 0.38 -17.14
N SER A 127 12.15 -0.07 -16.10
CA SER A 127 11.64 -1.09 -15.17
C SER A 127 10.42 -0.58 -14.39
N LYS A 128 10.44 0.68 -13.94
CA LYS A 128 9.32 1.32 -13.26
C LYS A 128 8.10 1.42 -14.18
N GLU A 129 8.27 1.90 -15.41
CA GLU A 129 7.21 1.99 -16.42
C GLU A 129 6.62 0.62 -16.75
N ALA A 130 7.48 -0.39 -16.96
CA ALA A 130 7.05 -1.75 -17.21
C ALA A 130 6.18 -2.31 -16.07
N LEU A 131 6.55 -2.07 -14.81
CA LEU A 131 5.72 -2.45 -13.66
C LEU A 131 4.38 -1.70 -13.66
N PHE A 132 4.39 -0.40 -13.89
CA PHE A 132 3.19 0.44 -13.85
C PHE A 132 2.18 0.09 -14.95
N GLN A 133 2.65 -0.38 -16.11
CA GLN A 133 1.79 -0.87 -17.21
C GLN A 133 0.97 -2.10 -16.83
N HIS A 134 1.46 -2.93 -15.90
CA HIS A 134 0.81 -4.17 -15.49
C HIS A 134 -0.07 -4.04 -14.25
N ILE A 135 -0.14 -2.86 -13.64
CA ILE A 135 -0.96 -2.61 -12.45
C ILE A 135 -2.21 -1.83 -12.86
N ASP A 136 -3.38 -2.38 -12.54
CA ASP A 136 -4.66 -1.68 -12.80
C ASP A 136 -4.72 -0.35 -12.07
N VAL A 137 -5.25 0.67 -12.72
CA VAL A 137 -5.40 2.01 -12.15
C VAL A 137 -6.26 2.02 -10.88
N ALA A 138 -7.09 1.02 -10.67
CA ALA A 138 -7.89 0.84 -9.45
C ALA A 138 -7.04 0.58 -8.18
N GLU A 139 -5.77 0.19 -8.35
CA GLU A 139 -4.83 -0.05 -7.24
C GLU A 139 -4.13 1.24 -6.77
N VAL A 140 -4.32 2.34 -7.49
CA VAL A 140 -3.78 3.65 -7.09
C VAL A 140 -4.54 4.17 -5.87
N TRP A 141 -3.81 4.62 -4.87
CA TRP A 141 -4.38 5.21 -3.67
C TRP A 141 -5.32 6.37 -3.99
N GLY A 142 -6.55 6.31 -3.46
CA GLY A 142 -7.61 7.27 -3.77
C GLY A 142 -8.47 6.94 -4.99
N VAL A 143 -8.11 5.92 -5.78
CA VAL A 143 -8.92 5.46 -6.91
C VAL A 143 -9.87 4.34 -6.48
N GLY A 144 -11.07 4.71 -6.05
CA GLY A 144 -12.12 3.75 -5.70
C GLY A 144 -12.84 3.18 -6.93
N ARG A 145 -13.66 2.13 -6.74
CA ARG A 145 -14.37 1.39 -7.82
C ARG A 145 -15.12 2.29 -8.82
N LYS A 146 -15.79 3.35 -8.33
CA LYS A 146 -16.55 4.27 -9.22
C LYS A 146 -15.60 5.11 -10.08
N LEU A 147 -14.48 5.53 -9.51
CA LEU A 147 -13.48 6.33 -10.21
C LEU A 147 -12.72 5.49 -11.24
N ALA A 148 -12.31 4.28 -10.86
CA ALA A 148 -11.67 3.32 -11.77
C ALA A 148 -12.54 3.06 -13.02
N LYS A 149 -13.85 2.83 -12.86
CA LYS A 149 -14.78 2.67 -14.01
C LYS A 149 -14.78 3.89 -14.95
N LYS A 150 -14.71 5.11 -14.41
CA LYS A 150 -14.65 6.33 -15.23
C LYS A 150 -13.30 6.47 -15.94
N LEU A 151 -12.19 6.09 -15.28
CA LEU A 151 -10.86 6.08 -15.88
C LEU A 151 -10.78 5.05 -17.01
N HIS A 152 -11.26 3.83 -16.80
CA HIS A 152 -11.33 2.79 -17.83
C HIS A 152 -12.16 3.24 -19.05
N ALA A 153 -13.26 3.96 -18.84
CA ALA A 153 -14.06 4.51 -19.93
C ALA A 153 -13.29 5.58 -20.76
N LEU A 154 -12.27 6.21 -20.16
CA LEU A 154 -11.33 7.11 -20.84
C LEU A 154 -10.09 6.40 -21.39
N LYS A 155 -10.08 5.07 -21.40
CA LYS A 155 -8.95 4.20 -21.81
C LYS A 155 -7.71 4.35 -20.92
N ILE A 156 -7.89 4.78 -19.68
CA ILE A 156 -6.84 4.80 -18.65
C ILE A 156 -7.03 3.53 -17.82
N HIS A 157 -6.27 2.48 -18.12
CA HIS A 157 -6.42 1.15 -17.52
C HIS A 157 -5.34 0.85 -16.49
N SER A 158 -4.14 1.36 -16.73
CA SER A 158 -2.97 1.10 -15.88
C SER A 158 -2.55 2.31 -15.06
N VAL A 159 -1.70 2.06 -14.05
CA VAL A 159 -1.00 3.12 -13.31
C VAL A 159 -0.18 3.97 -14.28
N PHE A 160 0.47 3.34 -15.28
CA PHE A 160 1.24 4.06 -16.29
C PHE A 160 0.39 5.01 -17.10
N ASP A 161 -0.79 4.56 -17.60
CA ASP A 161 -1.71 5.43 -18.35
C ASP A 161 -2.13 6.66 -17.53
N LEU A 162 -2.33 6.48 -16.22
CA LEU A 162 -2.67 7.57 -15.33
C LEU A 162 -1.48 8.52 -15.13
N ALA A 163 -0.28 7.98 -14.89
CA ALA A 163 0.93 8.77 -14.64
C ALA A 163 1.30 9.68 -15.82
N ILE A 164 1.07 9.22 -17.07
CA ILE A 164 1.34 10.03 -18.28
C ILE A 164 0.16 10.93 -18.69
N SER A 165 -0.97 10.90 -17.98
CA SER A 165 -2.14 11.72 -18.29
C SER A 165 -1.86 13.20 -17.97
N ASP A 166 -2.46 14.12 -18.76
CA ASP A 166 -2.39 15.56 -18.51
C ASP A 166 -3.07 15.93 -17.18
N PRO A 167 -2.32 16.39 -16.16
CA PRO A 167 -2.86 16.69 -14.84
C PRO A 167 -3.94 17.77 -14.84
N GLU A 168 -3.82 18.79 -15.72
CA GLU A 168 -4.79 19.89 -15.82
C GLU A 168 -6.12 19.41 -16.44
N GLN A 169 -6.04 18.56 -17.46
CA GLN A 169 -7.22 17.96 -18.05
C GLN A 169 -7.92 17.04 -17.05
N MET A 170 -7.16 16.27 -16.28
CA MET A 170 -7.68 15.35 -15.29
C MET A 170 -8.28 16.07 -14.08
N GLN A 171 -7.71 17.22 -13.69
CA GLN A 171 -8.33 18.10 -12.69
C GLN A 171 -9.71 18.58 -13.14
N ARG A 172 -9.84 19.02 -14.40
CA ARG A 172 -11.12 19.52 -14.94
C ARG A 172 -12.18 18.43 -15.06
N LYS A 173 -11.79 17.22 -15.41
CA LYS A 173 -12.71 16.08 -15.56
C LYS A 173 -13.12 15.43 -14.24
N PHE A 174 -12.26 15.46 -13.24
CA PHE A 174 -12.46 14.77 -11.98
C PHE A 174 -12.35 15.72 -10.77
N SER A 175 -11.13 16.06 -10.35
CA SER A 175 -10.89 16.91 -9.18
C SER A 175 -9.42 17.32 -9.05
N ILE A 176 -9.17 18.30 -8.16
CA ILE A 176 -7.81 18.66 -7.75
C ILE A 176 -7.04 17.49 -7.11
N LEU A 177 -7.74 16.56 -6.46
CA LEU A 177 -7.13 15.36 -5.88
C LEU A 177 -6.56 14.45 -6.97
N MET A 178 -7.28 14.27 -8.09
CA MET A 178 -6.77 13.49 -9.21
C MET A 178 -5.50 14.10 -9.81
N LYS A 179 -5.44 15.43 -9.96
CA LYS A 179 -4.22 16.12 -10.37
C LYS A 179 -3.07 15.84 -9.41
N LYS A 180 -3.30 15.98 -8.10
CA LYS A 180 -2.27 15.67 -7.09
C LYS A 180 -1.80 14.23 -7.19
N THR A 181 -2.71 13.27 -7.31
CA THR A 181 -2.37 11.85 -7.47
C THR A 181 -1.45 11.61 -8.67
N ILE A 182 -1.72 12.26 -9.82
CA ILE A 182 -0.87 12.14 -11.02
C ILE A 182 0.52 12.74 -10.78
N LEU A 183 0.61 13.88 -10.10
CA LEU A 183 1.88 14.53 -9.78
C LEU A 183 2.70 13.77 -8.72
N GLU A 184 2.08 12.86 -7.99
CA GLU A 184 2.70 12.03 -6.97
C GLU A 184 3.10 10.64 -7.49
N LEU A 185 2.72 10.26 -8.72
CA LEU A 185 3.13 9.03 -9.42
C LEU A 185 4.38 9.26 -10.27
#